data_4b1cb2fb24b1d9262f2810426a2acfcc
#
_entry.id   4b1cb2fb24b1d9262f2810426a2acfcc
#
_cell.length_a   1.000
_cell.length_b   1.000
_cell.length_c   1.000
_cell.angle_alpha   90.00
_cell.angle_beta   90.00
_cell.angle_gamma   90.00
#
_symmetry.space_group_name_H-M   'P 1'
#
loop_
_entity.id
_entity.type
_entity.pdbx_description
1 polymer ?
#
loop_
_entity_poly.entity_id
_entity_poly.type
_entity_poly.pdbx_seq_one_letter_code
_entity_poly.pdbx_strand_id
1 'polypeptide(L)'
;MKKVYADATAALQGLLHDGMTVAAGGFGLCGIPENLIKALVDSGTKDLTIVGNNAGVDDFGMGLLLKTRQVKKVIASYVGENKEFERQVLAGELELQLTPQGTLAEKLRAGGAGIPGFYTRTASGTLLAEGKDTRKFDGKDYVLEEGIRADVAIVKAWKGDKSGNLVFRKTSRNFNPMIATCGDVCKHRGSHL
;
A
#
# COMPACT_ATOMS: atom_id res chain seq x y z
N MET A 1 -17.56 -2.84 -18.96
CA MET A 1 -16.39 -3.44 -18.26
C MET A 1 -16.91 -4.40 -17.19
N LYS A 2 -16.36 -5.64 -17.12
CA LYS A 2 -16.74 -6.61 -16.07
C LYS A 2 -16.18 -6.12 -14.73
N LYS A 3 -17.05 -5.91 -13.73
CA LYS A 3 -16.64 -5.39 -12.40
C LYS A 3 -16.74 -6.44 -11.28
N VAL A 4 -17.47 -7.54 -11.51
CA VAL A 4 -17.62 -8.63 -10.53
C VAL A 4 -16.90 -9.87 -11.05
N TYR A 5 -16.11 -10.50 -10.21
CA TYR A 5 -15.31 -11.68 -10.50
C TYR A 5 -15.69 -12.82 -9.57
N ALA A 6 -15.47 -14.06 -9.99
CA ALA A 6 -15.81 -15.25 -9.20
C ALA A 6 -14.99 -15.35 -7.91
N ASP A 7 -13.71 -15.00 -7.99
CA ASP A 7 -12.76 -15.08 -6.88
C ASP A 7 -11.61 -14.07 -7.03
N ALA A 8 -10.69 -14.08 -6.08
CA ALA A 8 -9.54 -13.18 -6.06
C ALA A 8 -8.55 -13.45 -7.20
N THR A 9 -8.34 -14.70 -7.57
CA THR A 9 -7.46 -15.09 -8.67
C THR A 9 -7.99 -14.57 -10.00
N ALA A 10 -9.28 -14.80 -10.28
CA ALA A 10 -9.93 -14.26 -11.47
C ALA A 10 -9.94 -12.73 -11.51
N ALA A 11 -9.98 -12.07 -10.33
CA ALA A 11 -9.92 -10.62 -10.25
C ALA A 11 -8.54 -10.03 -10.60
N LEU A 12 -7.46 -10.77 -10.34
CA LEU A 12 -6.09 -10.33 -10.62
C LEU A 12 -5.57 -10.81 -11.97
N GLN A 13 -6.25 -11.77 -12.61
CA GLN A 13 -5.84 -12.35 -13.88
C GLN A 13 -5.66 -11.29 -14.97
N GLY A 14 -4.50 -11.29 -15.62
CA GLY A 14 -4.16 -10.36 -16.70
C GLY A 14 -3.81 -8.94 -16.25
N LEU A 15 -3.74 -8.68 -14.93
CA LEU A 15 -3.32 -7.40 -14.39
C LEU A 15 -1.89 -7.41 -13.86
N LEU A 16 -1.42 -8.57 -13.39
CA LEU A 16 -0.14 -8.70 -12.70
C LEU A 16 1.02 -8.81 -13.68
N HIS A 17 2.10 -8.10 -13.40
CA HIS A 17 3.38 -8.19 -14.10
C HIS A 17 4.53 -7.92 -13.11
N ASP A 18 5.71 -8.45 -13.41
CA ASP A 18 6.90 -8.21 -12.60
C ASP A 18 7.26 -6.72 -12.56
N GLY A 19 7.78 -6.27 -11.43
CA GLY A 19 8.20 -4.89 -11.20
C GLY A 19 7.08 -3.90 -10.88
N MET A 20 5.81 -4.35 -10.84
CA MET A 20 4.67 -3.46 -10.59
C MET A 20 4.61 -2.97 -9.14
N THR A 21 3.89 -1.86 -8.95
CA THR A 21 3.56 -1.31 -7.63
C THR A 21 2.16 -1.76 -7.20
N VAL A 22 2.07 -2.39 -6.04
CA VAL A 22 0.80 -2.81 -5.43
C VAL A 22 0.59 -2.08 -4.11
N ALA A 23 -0.49 -1.31 -4.02
CA ALA A 23 -0.92 -0.69 -2.77
C ALA A 23 -1.93 -1.60 -2.05
N ALA A 24 -1.65 -1.93 -0.79
CA ALA A 24 -2.45 -2.87 0.00
C ALA A 24 -3.09 -2.20 1.22
N GLY A 25 -4.42 -2.30 1.33
CA GLY A 25 -5.20 -1.84 2.47
C GLY A 25 -4.90 -2.61 3.74
N GLY A 26 -5.26 -2.00 4.87
CA GLY A 26 -5.09 -2.59 6.19
C GLY A 26 -4.26 -1.71 7.13
N PHE A 27 -4.31 -2.08 8.40
CA PHE A 27 -3.49 -1.50 9.47
C PHE A 27 -3.14 -2.64 10.45
N GLY A 28 -1.86 -2.98 10.57
CA GLY A 28 -1.51 -4.26 11.17
C GLY A 28 -2.15 -5.40 10.37
N LEU A 29 -2.85 -6.27 11.06
CA LEU A 29 -3.63 -7.35 10.44
C LEU A 29 -5.11 -6.99 10.29
N CYS A 30 -5.54 -5.79 10.76
CA CYS A 30 -6.93 -5.38 10.69
C CYS A 30 -7.28 -4.83 9.30
N GLY A 31 -8.30 -5.39 8.67
CA GLY A 31 -8.81 -4.90 7.39
C GLY A 31 -7.91 -5.19 6.19
N ILE A 32 -7.02 -6.16 6.27
CA ILE A 32 -6.20 -6.60 5.14
C ILE A 32 -7.02 -7.43 4.13
N PRO A 33 -6.76 -7.32 2.83
CA PRO A 33 -7.45 -8.08 1.78
C PRO A 33 -6.85 -9.49 1.61
N GLU A 34 -6.98 -10.35 2.61
CA GLU A 34 -6.32 -11.65 2.74
C GLU A 34 -6.35 -12.52 1.47
N ASN A 35 -7.53 -12.65 0.84
CA ASN A 35 -7.67 -13.49 -0.35
C ASN A 35 -6.96 -12.90 -1.57
N LEU A 36 -6.93 -11.56 -1.71
CA LEU A 36 -6.20 -10.91 -2.79
C LEU A 36 -4.69 -11.01 -2.55
N ILE A 37 -4.24 -10.91 -1.30
CA ILE A 37 -2.83 -11.16 -0.93
C ILE A 37 -2.45 -12.59 -1.27
N LYS A 38 -3.30 -13.59 -0.90
CA LYS A 38 -3.06 -14.99 -1.24
C LYS A 38 -3.00 -15.20 -2.76
N ALA A 39 -3.93 -14.65 -3.51
CA ALA A 39 -3.93 -14.75 -4.97
C ALA A 39 -2.69 -14.10 -5.60
N LEU A 40 -2.17 -13.00 -5.01
CA LEU A 40 -0.93 -12.37 -5.43
C LEU A 40 0.29 -13.27 -5.11
N VAL A 41 0.31 -13.94 -3.97
CA VAL A 41 1.33 -14.97 -3.64
C VAL A 41 1.30 -16.09 -4.66
N ASP A 42 0.11 -16.66 -4.91
CA ASP A 42 -0.08 -17.81 -5.80
C ASP A 42 0.26 -17.47 -7.27
N SER A 43 0.21 -16.20 -7.66
CA SER A 43 0.60 -15.73 -9.01
C SER A 43 2.08 -15.85 -9.31
N GLY A 44 2.93 -15.85 -8.28
CA GLY A 44 4.39 -15.88 -8.43
C GLY A 44 5.01 -14.61 -9.02
N THR A 45 4.24 -13.54 -9.21
CA THR A 45 4.72 -12.23 -9.71
C THR A 45 5.85 -11.69 -8.85
N LYS A 46 6.93 -11.20 -9.46
CA LYS A 46 8.18 -10.83 -8.77
C LYS A 46 8.49 -9.34 -8.85
N ASP A 47 9.54 -8.97 -8.12
CA ASP A 47 10.10 -7.62 -8.09
C ASP A 47 9.08 -6.53 -7.71
N LEU A 48 8.07 -6.92 -6.91
CA LEU A 48 6.99 -6.04 -6.51
C LEU A 48 7.48 -4.90 -5.61
N THR A 49 6.94 -3.70 -5.86
CA THR A 49 6.94 -2.61 -4.88
C THR A 49 5.63 -2.65 -4.11
N ILE A 50 5.70 -2.90 -2.81
CA ILE A 50 4.52 -2.95 -1.95
C ILE A 50 4.39 -1.65 -1.17
N VAL A 51 3.21 -1.04 -1.22
CA VAL A 51 2.86 0.17 -0.46
C VAL A 51 1.75 -0.15 0.53
N GLY A 52 1.99 0.08 1.81
CA GLY A 52 0.99 -0.18 2.85
C GLY A 52 1.42 0.34 4.21
N ASN A 53 0.53 0.23 5.21
CA ASN A 53 0.87 0.69 6.55
C ASN A 53 2.05 -0.07 7.16
N ASN A 54 2.10 -1.40 6.98
CA ASN A 54 3.14 -2.28 7.50
C ASN A 54 3.50 -3.40 6.52
N ALA A 55 4.48 -4.23 6.91
CA ALA A 55 4.98 -5.38 6.13
C ALA A 55 4.31 -6.72 6.50
N GLY A 56 3.22 -6.72 7.26
CA GLY A 56 2.61 -7.94 7.80
C GLY A 56 3.46 -8.57 8.92
N VAL A 57 3.16 -9.82 9.24
CA VAL A 57 3.93 -10.67 10.15
C VAL A 57 4.48 -11.87 9.38
N ASP A 58 5.40 -12.66 9.96
CA ASP A 58 6.14 -13.71 9.25
C ASP A 58 5.27 -14.67 8.42
N ASP A 59 4.13 -15.10 8.95
CA ASP A 59 3.28 -16.13 8.33
C ASP A 59 1.88 -15.65 7.93
N PHE A 60 1.64 -14.32 7.92
CA PHE A 60 0.33 -13.79 7.60
C PHE A 60 0.37 -12.40 6.94
N GLY A 61 -0.64 -12.13 6.11
CA GLY A 61 -0.76 -10.86 5.41
C GLY A 61 0.37 -10.67 4.39
N MET A 62 0.94 -9.46 4.33
CA MET A 62 2.02 -9.14 3.38
C MET A 62 3.30 -9.92 3.64
N GLY A 63 3.50 -10.47 4.85
CA GLY A 63 4.64 -11.32 5.17
C GLY A 63 4.73 -12.56 4.29
N LEU A 64 3.61 -13.07 3.77
CA LEU A 64 3.59 -14.19 2.83
C LEU A 64 4.36 -13.89 1.53
N LEU A 65 4.25 -12.65 1.01
CA LEU A 65 4.98 -12.21 -0.19
C LEU A 65 6.49 -12.08 0.06
N LEU A 66 6.86 -11.70 1.27
CA LEU A 66 8.29 -11.65 1.68
C LEU A 66 8.88 -13.05 1.76
N LYS A 67 8.14 -14.00 2.32
CA LYS A 67 8.55 -15.40 2.42
C LYS A 67 8.79 -16.04 1.04
N THR A 68 7.99 -15.69 0.04
CA THR A 68 8.13 -16.18 -1.35
C THR A 68 9.10 -15.37 -2.20
N ARG A 69 9.77 -14.35 -1.65
CA ARG A 69 10.73 -13.50 -2.35
C ARG A 69 10.15 -12.79 -3.58
N GLN A 70 8.90 -12.38 -3.49
CA GLN A 70 8.20 -11.66 -4.55
C GLN A 70 8.38 -10.13 -4.45
N VAL A 71 8.85 -9.63 -3.31
CA VAL A 71 8.96 -8.19 -3.03
C VAL A 71 10.39 -7.71 -3.17
N LYS A 72 10.59 -6.66 -3.96
CA LYS A 72 11.86 -5.95 -4.12
C LYS A 72 11.94 -4.71 -3.22
N LYS A 73 10.80 -4.03 -3.03
CA LYS A 73 10.72 -2.78 -2.26
C LYS A 73 9.46 -2.73 -1.41
N VAL A 74 9.59 -2.21 -0.20
CA VAL A 74 8.46 -1.89 0.69
C VAL A 74 8.46 -0.39 1.01
N ILE A 75 7.32 0.26 0.84
CA ILE A 75 7.04 1.62 1.30
C ILE A 75 6.02 1.50 2.43
N ALA A 76 6.45 1.71 3.67
CA ALA A 76 5.61 1.51 4.85
C ALA A 76 5.92 2.50 5.96
N SER A 77 5.00 2.62 6.93
CA SER A 77 5.19 3.47 8.10
C SER A 77 5.64 2.70 9.35
N TYR A 78 5.52 1.38 9.32
CA TYR A 78 5.91 0.49 10.42
C TYR A 78 6.30 -0.88 9.86
N VAL A 79 7.36 -1.46 10.37
CA VAL A 79 7.93 -2.72 9.85
C VAL A 79 8.35 -3.71 10.97
N GLY A 80 7.93 -3.48 12.20
CA GLY A 80 8.16 -4.41 13.32
C GLY A 80 7.36 -5.71 13.19
N GLU A 81 7.71 -6.71 14.00
CA GLU A 81 7.01 -8.00 14.13
C GLU A 81 7.12 -8.94 12.91
N ASN A 82 8.08 -8.69 12.00
CA ASN A 82 8.34 -9.56 10.86
C ASN A 82 9.85 -9.83 10.75
N LYS A 83 10.29 -11.00 11.19
CA LYS A 83 11.71 -11.39 11.23
C LYS A 83 12.29 -11.60 9.83
N GLU A 84 11.51 -12.15 8.91
CA GLU A 84 11.96 -12.36 7.53
C GLU A 84 12.13 -11.01 6.82
N PHE A 85 11.27 -10.02 7.08
CA PHE A 85 11.45 -8.66 6.61
C PHE A 85 12.79 -8.08 7.10
N GLU A 86 13.03 -8.12 8.42
CA GLU A 86 14.25 -7.60 9.03
C GLU A 86 15.50 -8.27 8.43
N ARG A 87 15.47 -9.58 8.30
CA ARG A 87 16.57 -10.36 7.70
C ARG A 87 16.87 -9.90 6.25
N GLN A 88 15.82 -9.73 5.42
CA GLN A 88 15.99 -9.33 4.02
C GLN A 88 16.53 -7.91 3.89
N VAL A 89 16.06 -6.97 4.71
CA VAL A 89 16.56 -5.58 4.71
C VAL A 89 18.03 -5.53 5.14
N LEU A 90 18.40 -6.22 6.24
CA LEU A 90 19.78 -6.25 6.72
C LEU A 90 20.75 -6.94 5.73
N ALA A 91 20.26 -7.91 4.97
CA ALA A 91 21.04 -8.58 3.91
C ALA A 91 21.11 -7.76 2.60
N GLY A 92 20.44 -6.61 2.49
CA GLY A 92 20.37 -5.82 1.27
C GLY A 92 19.52 -6.45 0.14
N GLU A 93 18.71 -7.46 0.48
CA GLU A 93 17.85 -8.18 -0.46
C GLU A 93 16.50 -7.49 -0.69
N LEU A 94 16.11 -6.60 0.21
CA LEU A 94 14.85 -5.87 0.20
C LEU A 94 15.10 -4.38 0.46
N GLU A 95 14.61 -3.52 -0.44
CA GLU A 95 14.63 -2.08 -0.23
C GLU A 95 13.50 -1.63 0.70
N LEU A 96 13.83 -0.84 1.71
CA LEU A 96 12.86 -0.21 2.60
C LEU A 96 12.85 1.30 2.40
N GLN A 97 11.67 1.85 2.13
CA GLN A 97 11.37 3.27 2.24
C GLN A 97 10.43 3.51 3.42
N LEU A 98 11.02 3.84 4.58
CA LEU A 98 10.24 4.19 5.75
C LEU A 98 9.63 5.58 5.57
N THR A 99 8.32 5.69 5.74
CA THR A 99 7.56 6.93 5.54
C THR A 99 6.69 7.20 6.76
N PRO A 100 6.73 8.39 7.38
CA PRO A 100 5.87 8.71 8.51
C PRO A 100 4.39 8.45 8.16
N GLN A 101 3.63 7.86 9.08
CA GLN A 101 2.30 7.30 8.81
C GLN A 101 1.32 8.32 8.22
N GLY A 102 1.24 9.53 8.79
CA GLY A 102 0.39 10.59 8.26
C GLY A 102 0.84 11.06 6.87
N THR A 103 2.16 11.11 6.63
CA THR A 103 2.72 11.41 5.31
C THR A 103 2.37 10.32 4.30
N LEU A 104 2.50 9.04 4.68
CA LEU A 104 2.11 7.93 3.82
C LEU A 104 0.63 8.00 3.43
N ALA A 105 -0.25 8.26 4.40
CA ALA A 105 -1.67 8.41 4.16
C ALA A 105 -1.97 9.55 3.16
N GLU A 106 -1.31 10.71 3.33
CA GLU A 106 -1.49 11.86 2.43
C GLU A 106 -0.86 11.63 1.05
N LYS A 107 0.28 10.93 0.95
CA LYS A 107 0.88 10.53 -0.33
C LYS A 107 -0.08 9.66 -1.16
N LEU A 108 -0.75 8.70 -0.52
CA LEU A 108 -1.76 7.85 -1.17
C LEU A 108 -2.99 8.66 -1.59
N ARG A 109 -3.48 9.54 -0.71
CA ARG A 109 -4.60 10.44 -1.01
C ARG A 109 -4.28 11.39 -2.17
N ALA A 110 -3.12 12.02 -2.12
CA ALA A 110 -2.65 12.94 -3.16
C ALA A 110 -2.54 12.23 -4.52
N GLY A 111 -1.87 11.08 -4.57
CA GLY A 111 -1.75 10.27 -5.78
C GLY A 111 -3.11 9.91 -6.37
N GLY A 112 -4.04 9.45 -5.53
CA GLY A 112 -5.42 9.12 -5.94
C GLY A 112 -6.24 10.32 -6.42
N ALA A 113 -5.91 11.52 -5.96
CA ALA A 113 -6.55 12.78 -6.37
C ALA A 113 -5.86 13.46 -7.57
N GLY A 114 -4.78 12.86 -8.11
CA GLY A 114 -4.00 13.47 -9.18
C GLY A 114 -3.15 14.66 -8.73
N ILE A 115 -2.88 14.77 -7.42
CA ILE A 115 -2.02 15.80 -6.84
C ILE A 115 -0.58 15.25 -6.81
N PRO A 116 0.37 15.84 -7.58
CA PRO A 116 1.70 15.30 -7.74
C PRO A 116 2.54 15.35 -6.45
N GLY A 117 2.29 16.34 -5.60
CA GLY A 117 3.02 16.50 -4.33
C GLY A 117 2.38 17.54 -3.43
N PHE A 118 2.82 17.57 -2.18
CA PHE A 118 2.37 18.50 -1.15
C PHE A 118 3.49 18.81 -0.17
N TYR A 119 3.42 19.95 0.48
CA TYR A 119 4.34 20.33 1.53
C TYR A 119 3.81 19.93 2.92
N THR A 120 4.67 19.29 3.72
CA THR A 120 4.35 18.90 5.11
C THR A 120 5.45 19.32 6.07
N ARG A 121 5.09 19.57 7.31
CA ARG A 121 6.06 19.81 8.39
C ARG A 121 6.70 18.52 8.91
N THR A 122 6.03 17.41 8.70
CA THR A 122 6.52 16.10 9.18
C THR A 122 7.85 15.79 8.54
N ALA A 123 8.79 15.34 9.36
CA ALA A 123 10.16 15.03 8.99
C ALA A 123 11.05 16.25 8.61
N SER A 124 10.56 17.49 8.64
CA SER A 124 11.40 18.68 8.45
C SER A 124 12.54 18.70 9.47
N GLY A 125 13.78 18.93 9.01
CA GLY A 125 14.98 18.95 9.84
C GLY A 125 15.49 17.56 10.28
N THR A 126 14.99 16.47 9.68
CA THR A 126 15.49 15.12 9.93
C THR A 126 16.15 14.53 8.68
N LEU A 127 16.82 13.37 8.82
CA LEU A 127 17.39 12.61 7.70
C LEU A 127 16.38 12.31 6.59
N LEU A 128 15.10 12.17 6.92
CA LEU A 128 14.05 11.90 5.93
C LEU A 128 13.76 13.11 5.02
N ALA A 129 14.24 14.29 5.37
CA ALA A 129 14.12 15.51 4.55
C ALA A 129 15.31 15.71 3.61
N GLU A 130 16.39 14.96 3.77
CA GLU A 130 17.58 15.10 2.94
C GLU A 130 17.29 14.84 1.45
N GLY A 131 17.79 15.73 0.59
CA GLY A 131 17.57 15.65 -0.85
C GLY A 131 16.17 16.06 -1.33
N LYS A 132 15.26 16.43 -0.44
CA LYS A 132 13.91 16.90 -0.78
C LYS A 132 13.84 18.42 -0.84
N ASP A 133 12.97 18.95 -1.70
CA ASP A 133 12.68 20.39 -1.74
C ASP A 133 12.05 20.85 -0.42
N THR A 134 12.52 22.00 0.08
CA THR A 134 12.03 22.59 1.33
C THR A 134 11.56 24.01 1.10
N ARG A 135 10.45 24.39 1.74
CA ARG A 135 9.90 25.75 1.72
C ARG A 135 9.51 26.24 3.09
N LYS A 136 9.56 27.55 3.26
CA LYS A 136 9.01 28.22 4.44
C LYS A 136 7.60 28.71 4.16
N PHE A 137 6.68 28.37 5.07
CA PHE A 137 5.36 28.93 5.15
C PHE A 137 5.15 29.47 6.58
N ASP A 138 4.78 30.72 6.73
CA ASP A 138 4.62 31.39 8.02
C ASP A 138 5.81 31.20 8.96
N GLY A 139 7.03 31.33 8.41
CA GLY A 139 8.28 31.18 9.15
C GLY A 139 8.66 29.75 9.58
N LYS A 140 7.90 28.73 9.17
CA LYS A 140 8.13 27.32 9.50
C LYS A 140 8.58 26.53 8.26
N ASP A 141 9.51 25.60 8.47
CA ASP A 141 10.03 24.79 7.39
C ASP A 141 9.07 23.63 7.06
N TYR A 142 8.91 23.37 5.77
CA TYR A 142 8.12 22.28 5.19
C TYR A 142 8.96 21.55 4.17
N VAL A 143 8.67 20.25 4.01
CA VAL A 143 9.32 19.34 3.06
C VAL A 143 8.32 18.95 2.00
N LEU A 144 8.73 18.95 0.73
CA LEU A 144 7.93 18.42 -0.37
C LEU A 144 7.89 16.89 -0.31
N GLU A 145 6.69 16.35 -0.34
CA GLU A 145 6.43 14.91 -0.49
C GLU A 145 5.63 14.65 -1.76
N GLU A 146 6.05 13.68 -2.55
CA GLU A 146 5.37 13.30 -3.78
C GLU A 146 4.19 12.34 -3.51
N GLY A 147 3.11 12.48 -4.29
CA GLY A 147 1.98 11.56 -4.26
C GLY A 147 2.37 10.15 -4.71
N ILE A 148 1.74 9.12 -4.14
CA ILE A 148 1.95 7.72 -4.53
C ILE A 148 0.78 7.26 -5.39
N ARG A 149 1.09 6.79 -6.61
CA ARG A 149 0.19 6.00 -7.45
C ARG A 149 0.70 4.56 -7.51
N ALA A 150 -0.22 3.62 -7.64
CA ALA A 150 0.08 2.20 -7.79
C ALA A 150 -0.59 1.66 -9.07
N ASP A 151 -0.01 0.63 -9.67
CA ASP A 151 -0.62 -0.06 -10.80
C ASP A 151 -1.90 -0.77 -10.36
N VAL A 152 -1.84 -1.42 -9.18
CA VAL A 152 -2.98 -2.12 -8.60
C VAL A 152 -3.14 -1.76 -7.13
N ALA A 153 -4.38 -1.44 -6.73
CA ALA A 153 -4.78 -1.32 -5.34
C ALA A 153 -5.60 -2.53 -4.92
N ILE A 154 -5.24 -3.16 -3.80
CA ILE A 154 -5.99 -4.26 -3.19
C ILE A 154 -6.53 -3.85 -1.83
N VAL A 155 -7.84 -3.92 -1.64
CA VAL A 155 -8.50 -3.43 -0.42
C VAL A 155 -9.54 -4.41 0.12
N LYS A 156 -9.84 -4.28 1.40
CA LYS A 156 -10.94 -4.99 2.06
C LYS A 156 -12.04 -4.00 2.40
N ALA A 157 -13.23 -4.22 1.86
CA ALA A 157 -14.46 -3.54 2.25
C ALA A 157 -15.36 -4.46 3.07
N TRP A 158 -16.30 -3.89 3.84
CA TRP A 158 -17.35 -4.66 4.46
C TRP A 158 -18.41 -5.07 3.43
N LYS A 159 -18.82 -4.11 2.57
CA LYS A 159 -19.79 -4.31 1.49
C LYS A 159 -19.34 -3.56 0.24
N GLY A 160 -19.74 -4.04 -0.92
CA GLY A 160 -19.54 -3.38 -2.20
C GLY A 160 -20.70 -3.65 -3.14
N ASP A 161 -21.00 -2.68 -4.00
CA ASP A 161 -22.00 -2.84 -5.05
C ASP A 161 -21.36 -3.19 -6.41
N LYS A 162 -22.21 -3.50 -7.40
CA LYS A 162 -21.76 -3.81 -8.78
C LYS A 162 -21.14 -2.60 -9.50
N SER A 163 -21.37 -1.40 -9.00
CA SER A 163 -20.79 -0.14 -9.53
C SER A 163 -19.38 0.11 -9.00
N GLY A 164 -19.00 -0.55 -7.89
CA GLY A 164 -17.70 -0.40 -7.24
C GLY A 164 -17.73 0.56 -6.04
N ASN A 165 -18.91 0.97 -5.57
CA ASN A 165 -19.01 1.72 -4.32
C ASN A 165 -18.74 0.80 -3.13
N LEU A 166 -17.96 1.31 -2.15
CA LEU A 166 -17.48 0.52 -1.02
C LEU A 166 -17.94 1.12 0.31
N VAL A 167 -18.40 0.25 1.20
CA VAL A 167 -18.68 0.59 2.60
C VAL A 167 -17.66 -0.10 3.49
N PHE A 168 -17.00 0.66 4.35
CA PHE A 168 -16.04 0.16 5.31
C PHE A 168 -16.67 0.12 6.71
N ARG A 169 -16.19 -0.77 7.58
CA ARG A 169 -16.76 -0.97 8.91
C ARG A 169 -15.72 -0.82 10.01
N LYS A 170 -16.02 0.04 10.99
CA LYS A 170 -15.19 0.25 12.21
C LYS A 170 -13.72 0.52 11.83
N THR A 171 -12.78 -0.02 12.60
CA THR A 171 -11.33 0.14 12.41
C THR A 171 -10.81 -0.46 11.11
N SER A 172 -11.52 -1.41 10.49
CA SER A 172 -11.15 -1.95 9.18
C SER A 172 -11.27 -0.93 8.03
N ARG A 173 -11.82 0.26 8.29
CA ARG A 173 -11.74 1.38 7.35
C ARG A 173 -10.29 1.79 7.10
N ASN A 174 -9.52 2.07 8.15
CA ASN A 174 -8.10 2.45 8.17
C ASN A 174 -7.56 3.02 6.83
N PHE A 175 -6.50 2.45 6.24
CA PHE A 175 -5.91 2.88 4.97
C PHE A 175 -6.73 2.51 3.72
N ASN A 176 -7.73 1.62 3.85
CA ASN A 176 -8.47 1.09 2.70
C ASN A 176 -9.06 2.16 1.77
N PRO A 177 -9.73 3.23 2.25
CA PRO A 177 -10.31 4.24 1.35
C PRO A 177 -9.27 4.99 0.52
N MET A 178 -8.15 5.36 1.11
CA MET A 178 -7.09 6.09 0.40
C MET A 178 -6.39 5.19 -0.62
N ILE A 179 -6.13 3.96 -0.24
CA ILE A 179 -5.53 2.95 -1.13
C ILE A 179 -6.47 2.63 -2.28
N ALA A 180 -7.78 2.53 -2.05
CA ALA A 180 -8.75 2.28 -3.12
C ALA A 180 -8.71 3.33 -4.23
N THR A 181 -8.26 4.55 -3.95
CA THR A 181 -8.20 5.65 -4.93
C THR A 181 -6.84 5.81 -5.60
N CYS A 182 -5.76 5.28 -5.04
CA CYS A 182 -4.40 5.51 -5.55
C CYS A 182 -3.97 4.53 -6.65
N GLY A 183 -4.67 3.43 -6.87
CA GLY A 183 -4.36 2.46 -7.91
C GLY A 183 -5.02 2.79 -9.24
N ASP A 184 -4.33 2.51 -10.34
CA ASP A 184 -4.92 2.60 -11.68
C ASP A 184 -6.07 1.59 -11.83
N VAL A 185 -5.92 0.43 -11.19
CA VAL A 185 -6.99 -0.56 -11.01
C VAL A 185 -7.14 -0.87 -9.53
N CYS A 186 -8.38 -0.76 -8.99
CA CYS A 186 -8.68 -1.17 -7.63
C CYS A 186 -9.46 -2.50 -7.61
N LYS A 187 -8.97 -3.46 -6.83
CA LYS A 187 -9.67 -4.72 -6.53
C LYS A 187 -10.03 -4.77 -5.05
N HIS A 188 -11.25 -5.19 -4.79
CA HIS A 188 -11.72 -5.31 -3.40
C HIS A 188 -12.44 -6.63 -3.15
N ARG A 189 -12.47 -7.02 -1.88
CA ARG A 189 -13.36 -8.05 -1.35
C ARG A 189 -14.31 -7.43 -0.33
N GLY A 190 -15.59 -7.70 -0.49
CA GLY A 190 -16.65 -7.35 0.44
C GLY A 190 -17.87 -8.24 0.15
N SER A 191 -18.84 -8.35 1.08
CA SER A 191 -20.15 -8.90 0.76
C SER A 191 -20.89 -7.93 -0.16
N HIS A 192 -21.76 -8.48 -1.03
CA HIS A 192 -22.62 -7.62 -1.86
C HIS A 192 -23.60 -6.82 -0.98
N LEU A 193 -23.86 -5.58 -1.40
CA LEU A 193 -24.95 -4.75 -0.90
C LEU A 193 -26.28 -5.30 -1.38
#